data_064d6bcaadfe144723ed7e1f2eec45af
#
_entry.id   064d6bcaadfe144723ed7e1f2eec45af
#
_cell.length_a   1.000
_cell.length_b   1.000
_cell.length_c   1.000
_cell.angle_alpha   90.00
_cell.angle_beta   90.00
_cell.angle_gamma   90.00
#
_symmetry.space_group_name_H-M   'P 1'
#
loop_
_entity.id
_entity.type
_entity.pdbx_description
1 polymer ?
#
loop_
_entity_poly.entity_id
_entity_poly.type
_entity_poly.pdbx_seq_one_letter_code
_entity_poly.pdbx_strand_id
1 'polypeptide(L)' 'MAEEVRAPLAGNIFNVLVEPGAKVEEDDELLVIEALKMENLVYSPCAGTVEEVRVKKGDKVEEDAVLLVIE' A
#
# COMPACT_ATOMS: atom_id res chain seq x y z
N MET A 1 -7.49 14.07 8.46
CA MET A 1 -8.11 12.78 8.79
C MET A 1 -7.31 11.67 8.12
N ALA A 2 -7.16 10.56 8.84
CA ALA A 2 -6.39 9.44 8.32
C ALA A 2 -7.14 8.74 7.20
N GLU A 3 -6.42 8.35 6.15
CA GLU A 3 -6.96 7.60 5.03
C GLU A 3 -6.32 6.23 5.02
N GLU A 4 -7.14 5.19 5.10
CA GLU A 4 -6.64 3.82 5.03
C GLU A 4 -6.51 3.39 3.58
N VAL A 5 -5.33 2.88 3.22
CA VAL A 5 -5.12 2.30 1.89
C VAL A 5 -5.30 0.81 2.02
N ARG A 6 -6.26 0.28 1.26
CA ARG A 6 -6.65 -1.12 1.36
C ARG A 6 -6.24 -1.88 0.11
N ALA A 7 -6.02 -3.18 0.29
CA ALA A 7 -5.62 -4.05 -0.82
C ALA A 7 -6.76 -4.19 -1.83
N PRO A 8 -6.50 -3.91 -3.12
CA PRO A 8 -7.55 -4.07 -4.13
C PRO A 8 -7.82 -5.54 -4.49
N LEU A 9 -6.92 -6.43 -4.09
CA LEU A 9 -7.06 -7.86 -4.36
C LEU A 9 -6.17 -8.61 -3.36
N ALA A 10 -6.44 -9.90 -3.21
CA ALA A 10 -5.61 -10.77 -2.37
C ALA A 10 -4.33 -11.11 -3.11
N GLY A 11 -3.23 -11.24 -2.38
CA GLY A 11 -1.95 -11.59 -2.97
C GLY A 11 -0.82 -11.46 -1.98
N ASN A 12 0.40 -11.41 -2.49
CA ASN A 12 1.59 -11.27 -1.66
C ASN A 12 2.21 -9.90 -1.88
N ILE A 13 2.73 -9.30 -0.81
CA ILE A 13 3.42 -8.03 -0.93
C ILE A 13 4.76 -8.28 -1.61
N PHE A 14 4.90 -7.82 -2.84
CA PHE A 14 6.12 -7.99 -3.62
C PHE A 14 7.17 -6.98 -3.20
N ASN A 15 6.75 -5.73 -2.98
CA ASN A 15 7.66 -4.68 -2.54
C ASN A 15 6.86 -3.56 -1.89
N VAL A 16 7.48 -2.83 -0.96
CA VAL A 16 6.89 -1.65 -0.34
C VAL A 16 7.80 -0.48 -0.69
N LEU A 17 7.23 0.53 -1.33
CA LEU A 17 7.99 1.65 -1.91
C LEU A 17 8.05 2.86 -0.99
N VAL A 18 7.31 2.86 0.10
CA VAL A 18 7.25 3.98 1.04
C VAL A 18 7.44 3.46 2.46
N GLU A 19 7.75 4.39 3.36
CA GLU A 19 7.92 4.06 4.78
C GLU A 19 7.24 5.13 5.63
N PRO A 20 7.02 4.88 6.93
CA PRO A 20 6.41 5.89 7.79
C PRO A 20 7.21 7.19 7.74
N GLY A 21 6.49 8.30 7.62
CA GLY A 21 7.09 9.61 7.48
C GLY A 21 7.25 10.09 6.05
N ALA A 22 7.09 9.21 5.07
CA ALA A 22 7.21 9.60 3.66
C ALA A 22 6.04 10.49 3.25
N LYS A 23 6.33 11.50 2.45
CA LYS A 23 5.28 12.35 1.87
C LYS A 23 4.90 11.81 0.51
N VAL A 24 3.60 11.72 0.26
CA VAL A 24 3.08 11.18 -0.99
C VAL A 24 2.07 12.15 -1.60
N GLU A 25 1.95 12.05 -2.91
CA GLU A 25 0.95 12.78 -3.68
C GLU A 25 -0.10 11.79 -4.16
N GLU A 26 -1.24 12.30 -4.60
CA GLU A 26 -2.25 11.46 -5.22
C GLU A 26 -1.64 10.71 -6.40
N ASP A 27 -1.96 9.42 -6.51
CA ASP A 27 -1.47 8.52 -7.56
C ASP A 27 0.00 8.13 -7.46
N ASP A 28 0.69 8.51 -6.37
CA ASP A 28 2.04 7.98 -6.14
C ASP A 28 1.99 6.48 -5.89
N GLU A 29 3.01 5.77 -6.34
CA GLU A 29 3.13 4.34 -6.14
C GLU A 29 3.51 4.05 -4.69
N LEU A 30 2.71 3.26 -4.00
CA LEU A 30 2.93 2.96 -2.60
C LEU A 30 3.57 1.59 -2.38
N LEU A 31 3.05 0.59 -3.07
CA LEU A 31 3.57 -0.76 -2.95
C LEU A 31 3.11 -1.60 -4.13
N VAL A 32 3.64 -2.82 -4.20
CA VAL A 32 3.33 -3.75 -5.28
C VAL A 32 2.79 -5.03 -4.66
N ILE A 33 1.65 -5.50 -5.17
CA ILE A 33 1.06 -6.79 -4.77
C ILE A 33 1.19 -7.74 -5.95
N GLU A 34 1.77 -8.91 -5.71
CA GLU A 34 1.82 -9.97 -6.71
C GLU A 34 0.61 -10.88 -6.52
N ALA A 35 -0.17 -11.06 -7.59
CA ALA A 35 -1.32 -11.95 -7.59
C ALA A 35 -1.43 -12.57 -8.97
N LEU A 36 -1.64 -13.89 -9.02
CA LEU A 36 -1.79 -14.61 -10.31
C LEU A 36 -0.62 -14.34 -11.24
N LYS A 37 0.61 -14.29 -10.70
CA LYS A 37 1.86 -14.06 -11.42
C LYS A 37 1.94 -12.69 -12.09
N MET A 38 1.09 -11.75 -11.65
CA MET A 38 1.12 -10.37 -12.13
C MET A 38 1.45 -9.45 -10.98
N GLU A 39 2.23 -8.42 -11.28
CA GLU A 39 2.55 -7.38 -10.32
C GLU A 39 1.55 -6.25 -10.47
N ASN A 40 0.91 -5.89 -9.36
CA ASN A 40 -0.12 -4.85 -9.35
C ASN A 40 0.34 -3.72 -8.45
N LEU A 41 0.43 -2.52 -9.01
CA LEU A 41 0.80 -1.34 -8.24
C LEU A 41 -0.41 -0.83 -7.46
N VAL A 42 -0.16 -0.42 -6.21
CA VAL A 42 -1.16 0.22 -5.38
C VAL A 42 -0.78 1.69 -5.29
N TYR A 43 -1.71 2.56 -5.68
CA TYR A 43 -1.48 4.00 -5.76
C TYR A 43 -2.10 4.72 -4.57
N SER A 44 -1.54 5.88 -4.25
CA SER A 44 -2.08 6.69 -3.16
C SER A 44 -3.41 7.34 -3.58
N PRO A 45 -4.45 7.25 -2.74
CA PRO A 45 -5.72 7.90 -3.04
C PRO A 45 -5.70 9.39 -2.79
N CYS A 46 -4.68 9.89 -2.11
CA CYS A 46 -4.63 11.30 -1.71
C CYS A 46 -3.20 11.72 -1.42
N ALA A 47 -3.00 13.03 -1.34
CA ALA A 47 -1.74 13.59 -0.88
C ALA A 47 -1.70 13.58 0.64
N GLY A 48 -0.54 13.37 1.22
CA GLY A 48 -0.39 13.37 2.68
C GLY A 48 0.92 12.75 3.10
N THR A 49 0.99 12.37 4.37
CA THR A 49 2.17 11.75 4.95
C THR A 49 1.81 10.33 5.40
N VAL A 50 2.66 9.38 5.06
CA VAL A 50 2.46 7.99 5.50
C VAL A 50 2.63 7.95 7.01
N GLU A 51 1.56 7.59 7.71
CA GLU A 51 1.58 7.53 9.16
C GLU A 51 2.03 6.17 9.65
N GLU A 52 1.55 5.11 8.99
CA GLU A 52 1.80 3.76 9.43
C GLU A 52 1.80 2.84 8.21
N VAL A 53 2.72 1.88 8.18
CA VAL A 53 2.75 0.82 7.17
C VAL A 53 2.53 -0.49 7.91
N ARG A 54 1.47 -1.19 7.58
CA ARG A 54 1.04 -2.40 8.30
C ARG A 54 1.52 -3.69 7.65
N VAL A 55 2.19 -3.61 6.52
CA VAL A 55 2.65 -4.79 5.78
C VAL A 55 4.12 -4.63 5.43
N LYS A 56 4.75 -5.73 5.08
CA LYS A 56 6.14 -5.74 4.65
C LYS A 56 6.28 -6.71 3.49
N LYS A 57 7.39 -6.60 2.78
CA LYS A 57 7.72 -7.49 1.67
C LYS A 57 7.63 -8.95 2.12
N GLY A 58 6.88 -9.74 1.36
CA GLY A 58 6.67 -11.15 1.66
C GLY A 58 5.38 -11.46 2.40
N ASP A 59 4.70 -10.44 2.93
CA ASP A 59 3.43 -10.65 3.63
C ASP A 59 2.34 -11.07 2.65
N LYS A 60 1.44 -11.90 3.14
CA LYS A 60 0.25 -12.31 2.39
C LYS A 60 -0.92 -11.47 2.89
N VAL A 61 -1.70 -10.91 1.97
CA VAL A 61 -2.84 -10.07 2.31
C VAL A 61 -4.10 -10.55 1.61
N GLU A 62 -5.23 -10.27 2.25
CA GLU A 62 -6.54 -10.53 1.68
C GLU A 62 -7.07 -9.27 1.04
N GLU A 63 -8.04 -9.42 0.14
CA GLU A 63 -8.72 -8.27 -0.43
C GLU A 63 -9.27 -7.39 0.69
N ASP A 64 -9.13 -6.09 0.56
CA ASP A 64 -9.63 -5.09 1.52
C ASP A 64 -8.82 -4.97 2.81
N ALA A 65 -7.73 -5.74 2.94
CA ALA A 65 -6.84 -5.60 4.11
C ALA A 65 -6.21 -4.21 4.12
N VAL A 66 -6.08 -3.61 5.30
CA VAL A 66 -5.45 -2.31 5.43
C VAL A 66 -3.95 -2.46 5.26
N LEU A 67 -3.38 -1.78 4.27
CA LEU A 67 -1.96 -1.88 3.94
C LEU A 67 -1.15 -0.80 4.65
N LEU A 68 -1.66 0.43 4.60
CA LEU A 68 -1.01 1.55 5.26
C LEU A 68 -2.02 2.66 5.50
N VAL A 69 -1.60 3.66 6.27
CA VAL A 69 -2.45 4.78 6.63
C VAL A 69 -1.74 6.07 6.25
N ILE A 70 -2.47 6.97 5.58
CA ILE A 70 -1.97 8.29 5.18
C ILE A 70 -2.71 9.35 5.98
N GLU A 71 -1.95 10.26 6.55
CA GLU A 71 -2.52 11.35 7.35
C GLU A 71 -2.45 12.69 6.63
#